data_a39924a8cdc6766d674aeb3c4c0b4ca0
#
_entry.id   a39924a8cdc6766d674aeb3c4c0b4ca0
#
_cell.length_a   1.000
_cell.length_b   1.000
_cell.length_c   1.000
_cell.angle_alpha   90.00
_cell.angle_beta   90.00
_cell.angle_gamma   90.00
#
_symmetry.space_group_name_H-M   'P 1'
#
loop_
_entity.id
_entity.type
_entity.pdbx_description
1 polymer ?
#
loop_
_entity_poly.entity_id
_entity_poly.type
_entity_poly.pdbx_seq_one_letter_code
_entity_poly.pdbx_strand_id
1 'polypeptide(L)'
;MMMNNKNDILESWIMVEHLSEGDINLNNKAIMTFNRLWQQDYYAALLDEMNKSGVGKYKNSGIVIYFDIFPFREVIDYLREKYKLKPTEQEIALGNKFSFALYFDKELNFISEMTFLTESYYIRNKRRIPKENEFMEFEAEKRKEFEELFECLEDVNYITHFNSMISLILKKNNILIENCRMQALKNIETDATNLHSFFITDLEKAKKIHSGNLDKYIVANSIERINLDSRKESKEFNPEIFYDILQPKNYPIARFPSNPQFSLAFMQQVAVNLSIGFDNNQIRSVNGPPGTGKTTLLKDIFAELIVEQSYEIAKNSLKYITGNDSTKYMDNANY
;
A
#
# COMPACT_ATOMS: atom_id res chain seq x y z
N MET A 1 -25.91 -4.20 -7.59
CA MET A 1 -25.67 -2.79 -7.83
C MET A 1 -24.37 -2.74 -8.60
N MET A 2 -24.37 -2.36 -9.88
CA MET A 2 -23.12 -2.28 -10.65
C MET A 2 -22.35 -1.05 -10.15
N MET A 3 -21.17 -1.27 -9.59
CA MET A 3 -20.21 -0.19 -9.33
C MET A 3 -19.76 0.35 -10.68
N ASN A 4 -20.32 1.45 -11.12
CA ASN A 4 -20.01 2.04 -12.43
C ASN A 4 -19.23 3.35 -12.33
N ASN A 5 -18.82 3.72 -11.13
CA ASN A 5 -18.08 4.96 -10.92
C ASN A 5 -16.63 4.63 -10.49
N LYS A 6 -15.65 5.26 -11.11
CA LYS A 6 -14.24 5.17 -10.76
C LYS A 6 -14.00 5.35 -9.26
N ASN A 7 -14.65 6.34 -8.66
CA ASN A 7 -14.49 6.65 -7.24
C ASN A 7 -14.96 5.51 -6.34
N ASP A 8 -16.09 4.85 -6.64
CA ASP A 8 -16.58 3.71 -5.84
C ASP A 8 -15.58 2.53 -5.85
N ILE A 9 -14.91 2.31 -6.98
CA ILE A 9 -13.88 1.27 -7.11
C ILE A 9 -12.65 1.64 -6.30
N LEU A 10 -12.17 2.89 -6.43
CA LEU A 10 -11.00 3.38 -5.69
C LEU A 10 -11.26 3.38 -4.18
N GLU A 11 -12.44 3.77 -3.73
CA GLU A 11 -12.83 3.68 -2.31
C GLU A 11 -12.85 2.24 -1.81
N SER A 12 -13.32 1.31 -2.64
CA SER A 12 -13.26 -0.11 -2.28
C SER A 12 -11.83 -0.62 -2.14
N TRP A 13 -10.91 -0.17 -3.00
CA TRP A 13 -9.50 -0.52 -2.89
C TRP A 13 -8.84 0.13 -1.68
N ILE A 14 -9.12 1.40 -1.39
CA ILE A 14 -8.67 2.09 -0.19
C ILE A 14 -9.13 1.35 1.07
N MET A 15 -10.37 0.91 1.11
CA MET A 15 -10.89 0.10 2.22
C MET A 15 -10.13 -1.23 2.38
N VAL A 16 -9.81 -1.91 1.28
CA VAL A 16 -9.02 -3.15 1.31
C VAL A 16 -7.62 -2.89 1.86
N GLU A 17 -6.98 -1.80 1.44
CA GLU A 17 -5.67 -1.40 1.96
C GLU A 17 -5.73 -1.08 3.45
N HIS A 18 -6.69 -0.30 3.91
CA HIS A 18 -6.89 -0.04 5.33
C HIS A 18 -7.18 -1.31 6.14
N LEU A 19 -7.95 -2.24 5.58
CA LEU A 19 -8.19 -3.54 6.22
C LEU A 19 -6.95 -4.43 6.25
N SER A 20 -5.96 -4.19 5.39
CA SER A 20 -4.67 -4.88 5.42
C SER A 20 -3.74 -4.37 6.51
N GLU A 21 -3.94 -3.13 7.00
CA GLU A 21 -3.11 -2.53 8.05
C GLU A 21 -3.33 -3.18 9.43
N GLY A 22 -2.40 -2.93 10.33
CA GLY A 22 -2.50 -3.33 11.74
C GLY A 22 -2.24 -4.81 12.01
N ASP A 23 -1.61 -5.53 11.11
CA ASP A 23 -1.18 -6.91 11.33
C ASP A 23 -0.11 -7.00 12.42
N ILE A 24 -0.27 -7.96 13.32
CA ILE A 24 0.71 -8.23 14.36
C ILE A 24 1.08 -9.71 14.43
N ASN A 25 2.37 -10.01 14.31
CA ASN A 25 2.89 -11.36 14.39
C ASN A 25 3.28 -11.69 15.85
N LEU A 26 2.39 -12.36 16.55
CA LEU A 26 2.60 -12.74 17.97
C LEU A 26 3.73 -13.77 18.16
N ASN A 27 4.23 -14.40 17.10
CA ASN A 27 5.38 -15.29 17.15
C ASN A 27 6.71 -14.51 17.08
N ASN A 28 6.69 -13.21 16.83
CA ASN A 28 7.87 -12.37 16.84
C ASN A 28 8.37 -12.17 18.26
N LYS A 29 9.55 -12.66 18.57
CA LYS A 29 10.18 -12.57 19.90
C LYS A 29 10.46 -11.14 20.38
N ALA A 30 10.47 -10.16 19.47
CA ALA A 30 10.62 -8.75 19.83
C ALA A 30 9.32 -8.12 20.33
N ILE A 31 8.19 -8.79 20.15
CA ILE A 31 6.86 -8.34 20.59
C ILE A 31 6.56 -9.01 21.93
N MET A 32 6.58 -8.23 23.00
CA MET A 32 6.50 -8.70 24.35
C MET A 32 5.11 -8.48 24.95
N THR A 33 4.72 -9.38 25.87
CA THR A 33 3.53 -9.20 26.70
C THR A 33 3.87 -8.38 27.93
N PHE A 34 2.90 -7.64 28.45
CA PHE A 34 3.04 -7.04 29.77
C PHE A 34 3.11 -8.16 30.83
N ASN A 35 4.17 -8.16 31.62
CA ASN A 35 4.35 -9.15 32.69
C ASN A 35 3.37 -8.83 33.81
N ARG A 36 2.66 -9.87 34.33
CA ARG A 36 1.75 -9.75 35.51
C ARG A 36 2.44 -9.24 36.77
N LEU A 37 3.75 -9.32 36.86
CA LEU A 37 4.52 -8.81 38.00
C LEU A 37 4.54 -7.27 38.06
N TRP A 38 4.25 -6.57 36.94
CA TRP A 38 4.26 -5.10 36.88
C TRP A 38 2.93 -4.45 37.28
N GLN A 39 2.00 -5.18 37.81
CA GLN A 39 0.68 -4.76 38.30
C GLN A 39 0.48 -3.23 38.33
N GLN A 40 0.02 -2.65 37.24
CA GLN A 40 -0.25 -1.21 37.06
C GLN A 40 0.98 -0.29 37.03
N ASP A 41 2.22 -0.79 37.11
CA ASP A 41 3.42 -0.01 36.85
C ASP A 41 3.90 -0.19 35.38
N TYR A 42 3.14 0.39 34.48
CA TYR A 42 3.39 0.30 33.03
C TYR A 42 4.69 1.02 32.67
N TYR A 43 4.97 2.14 33.32
CA TYR A 43 6.18 2.92 33.11
C TYR A 43 7.43 2.09 33.35
N ALA A 44 7.49 1.43 34.51
CA ALA A 44 8.62 0.55 34.84
C ALA A 44 8.73 -0.64 33.88
N ALA A 45 7.60 -1.23 33.47
CA ALA A 45 7.59 -2.32 32.50
C ALA A 45 8.19 -1.93 31.14
N LEU A 46 7.86 -0.75 30.64
CA LEU A 46 8.38 -0.22 29.37
C LEU A 46 9.88 0.11 29.46
N LEU A 47 10.32 0.74 30.54
CA LEU A 47 11.76 1.00 30.79
C LEU A 47 12.57 -0.28 30.89
N ASP A 48 12.05 -1.30 31.59
CA ASP A 48 12.71 -2.60 31.72
C ASP A 48 12.89 -3.26 30.33
N GLU A 49 11.86 -3.21 29.49
CA GLU A 49 11.94 -3.75 28.13
C GLU A 49 12.95 -2.98 27.26
N MET A 50 12.96 -1.66 27.32
CA MET A 50 13.95 -0.84 26.60
C MET A 50 15.37 -1.14 27.03
N ASN A 51 15.59 -1.34 28.33
CA ASN A 51 16.89 -1.68 28.88
C ASN A 51 17.35 -3.08 28.45
N LYS A 52 16.46 -4.08 28.55
CA LYS A 52 16.73 -5.46 28.14
C LYS A 52 17.04 -5.60 26.65
N SER A 53 16.30 -4.88 25.83
CA SER A 53 16.51 -4.88 24.37
C SER A 53 17.76 -4.11 23.92
N GLY A 54 18.30 -3.25 24.79
CA GLY A 54 19.47 -2.41 24.51
C GLY A 54 19.28 -1.38 23.40
N VAL A 55 18.02 -1.02 23.08
CA VAL A 55 17.71 -0.05 22.00
C VAL A 55 17.95 1.40 22.40
N GLY A 56 17.94 1.73 23.70
CA GLY A 56 18.07 3.12 24.20
C GLY A 56 19.34 3.88 23.77
N LYS A 57 20.33 3.16 23.21
CA LYS A 57 21.57 3.78 22.66
C LYS A 57 21.35 4.44 21.29
N TYR A 58 20.26 4.16 20.60
CA TYR A 58 19.99 4.76 19.29
C TYR A 58 19.26 6.08 19.45
N LYS A 59 19.52 7.04 18.55
CA LYS A 59 18.98 8.41 18.62
C LYS A 59 17.46 8.45 18.55
N ASN A 60 16.88 7.71 17.60
CA ASN A 60 15.43 7.69 17.32
C ASN A 60 14.78 6.44 17.91
N SER A 61 15.34 5.88 18.99
CA SER A 61 14.76 4.74 19.67
C SER A 61 13.57 5.13 20.54
N GLY A 62 12.74 4.16 20.83
CA GLY A 62 11.59 4.30 21.69
C GLY A 62 10.85 2.99 21.84
N ILE A 63 9.63 3.07 22.25
CA ILE A 63 8.78 1.90 22.45
C ILE A 63 7.38 2.15 21.88
N VAL A 64 6.79 1.11 21.34
CA VAL A 64 5.40 1.11 20.90
C VAL A 64 4.58 0.18 21.77
N ILE A 65 3.35 0.60 22.08
CA ILE A 65 2.32 -0.25 22.71
C ILE A 65 1.23 -0.48 21.70
N TYR A 66 0.98 -1.75 21.36
CA TYR A 66 -0.15 -2.20 20.56
C TYR A 66 -1.30 -2.56 21.49
N PHE A 67 -2.42 -1.86 21.35
CA PHE A 67 -3.60 -2.04 22.20
C PHE A 67 -4.65 -2.91 21.53
N ASP A 68 -5.33 -3.73 22.36
CA ASP A 68 -6.50 -4.54 21.98
C ASP A 68 -6.22 -5.42 20.75
N ILE A 69 -5.39 -6.43 20.97
CA ILE A 69 -5.07 -7.42 19.95
C ILE A 69 -6.22 -8.42 19.85
N PHE A 70 -6.67 -8.66 18.63
CA PHE A 70 -7.81 -9.52 18.33
C PHE A 70 -7.60 -10.32 17.04
N PRO A 71 -8.29 -11.48 16.88
CA PRO A 71 -8.29 -12.22 15.63
C PRO A 71 -8.98 -11.40 14.53
N PHE A 72 -8.32 -11.19 13.37
CA PHE A 72 -8.93 -10.46 12.26
C PHE A 72 -10.20 -11.12 11.72
N ARG A 73 -10.36 -12.41 11.97
CA ARG A 73 -11.58 -13.17 11.66
C ARG A 73 -12.84 -12.51 12.22
N GLU A 74 -12.78 -11.86 13.39
CA GLU A 74 -13.93 -11.17 13.98
C GLU A 74 -14.51 -10.08 13.07
N VAL A 75 -13.64 -9.31 12.42
CA VAL A 75 -14.03 -8.25 11.47
C VAL A 75 -14.58 -8.87 10.17
N ILE A 76 -13.89 -9.88 9.66
CA ILE A 76 -14.28 -10.55 8.42
C ILE A 76 -15.63 -11.25 8.57
N ASP A 77 -15.87 -11.97 9.66
CA ASP A 77 -17.14 -12.65 9.91
C ASP A 77 -18.28 -11.65 10.07
N TYR A 78 -18.03 -10.55 10.77
CA TYR A 78 -18.99 -9.44 10.87
C TYR A 78 -19.35 -8.86 9.49
N LEU A 79 -18.35 -8.58 8.65
CA LEU A 79 -18.58 -8.05 7.30
C LEU A 79 -19.32 -9.05 6.42
N ARG A 80 -18.98 -10.34 6.49
CA ARG A 80 -19.67 -11.40 5.77
C ARG A 80 -21.15 -11.49 6.14
N GLU A 81 -21.45 -11.49 7.43
CA GLU A 81 -22.81 -11.52 7.93
C GLU A 81 -23.61 -10.29 7.45
N LYS A 82 -23.06 -9.11 7.69
CA LYS A 82 -23.71 -7.84 7.37
C LYS A 82 -24.01 -7.68 5.88
N TYR A 83 -23.06 -8.05 5.02
CA TYR A 83 -23.19 -7.90 3.57
C TYR A 83 -23.63 -9.17 2.86
N LYS A 84 -23.99 -10.22 3.60
CA LYS A 84 -24.45 -11.53 3.08
C LYS A 84 -23.48 -12.12 2.04
N LEU A 85 -22.18 -11.99 2.29
CA LEU A 85 -21.12 -12.48 1.41
C LEU A 85 -21.01 -14.00 1.55
N LYS A 86 -20.87 -14.69 0.43
CA LYS A 86 -20.63 -16.15 0.44
C LYS A 86 -19.21 -16.43 0.99
N PRO A 87 -19.04 -17.53 1.75
CA PRO A 87 -17.71 -17.99 2.12
C PRO A 87 -16.90 -18.30 0.85
N THR A 88 -15.63 -17.93 0.86
CA THR A 88 -14.69 -18.37 -0.19
C THR A 88 -14.31 -19.83 0.06
N GLU A 89 -14.13 -20.61 -1.01
CA GLU A 89 -13.74 -22.02 -0.92
C GLU A 89 -12.36 -22.23 -0.27
N GLN A 90 -11.50 -21.21 -0.25
CA GLN A 90 -10.21 -21.23 0.44
C GLN A 90 -10.30 -20.43 1.73
N GLU A 91 -10.20 -21.10 2.86
CA GLU A 91 -9.95 -20.43 4.14
C GLU A 91 -8.52 -19.86 4.15
N ILE A 92 -8.42 -18.55 4.03
CA ILE A 92 -7.17 -17.86 4.25
C ILE A 92 -6.90 -17.86 5.75
N ALA A 93 -5.70 -18.24 6.17
CA ALA A 93 -5.27 -18.11 7.54
C ALA A 93 -5.20 -16.61 7.89
N LEU A 94 -6.20 -16.14 8.62
CA LEU A 94 -6.27 -14.76 9.08
C LEU A 94 -5.43 -14.63 10.36
N GLY A 95 -4.52 -13.65 10.37
CA GLY A 95 -3.68 -13.32 11.51
C GLY A 95 -4.43 -12.55 12.61
N ASN A 96 -3.66 -11.98 13.53
CA ASN A 96 -4.17 -11.05 14.52
C ASN A 96 -3.89 -9.62 14.10
N LYS A 97 -4.76 -8.71 14.53
CA LYS A 97 -4.60 -7.27 14.39
C LYS A 97 -4.65 -6.60 15.75
N PHE A 98 -4.18 -5.37 15.80
CA PHE A 98 -4.37 -4.50 16.95
C PHE A 98 -5.36 -3.37 16.62
N SER A 99 -5.98 -2.80 17.63
CA SER A 99 -6.92 -1.68 17.45
C SER A 99 -6.19 -0.37 17.19
N PHE A 100 -5.19 -0.05 18.01
CA PHE A 100 -4.36 1.14 17.85
C PHE A 100 -2.98 0.95 18.47
N ALA A 101 -2.02 1.76 18.02
CA ALA A 101 -0.65 1.78 18.53
C ALA A 101 -0.28 3.19 19.02
N LEU A 102 0.33 3.26 20.20
CA LEU A 102 0.85 4.48 20.78
C LEU A 102 2.37 4.39 20.89
N TYR A 103 3.05 5.43 20.44
CA TYR A 103 4.50 5.53 20.41
C TYR A 103 5.02 6.46 21.49
N PHE A 104 6.10 6.05 22.10
CA PHE A 104 6.81 6.79 23.13
C PHE A 104 8.30 6.86 22.77
N ASP A 105 8.92 8.00 23.01
CA ASP A 105 10.35 8.15 22.82
C ASP A 105 11.15 7.37 23.90
N LYS A 106 12.46 7.51 23.88
CA LYS A 106 13.34 6.80 24.84
C LYS A 106 13.21 7.29 26.30
N GLU A 107 12.68 8.48 26.52
CA GLU A 107 12.30 9.04 27.82
C GLU A 107 10.86 8.71 28.22
N LEU A 108 10.14 7.93 27.38
CA LEU A 108 8.73 7.59 27.48
C LEU A 108 7.78 8.78 27.36
N ASN A 109 8.17 9.85 26.67
CA ASN A 109 7.24 10.89 26.29
C ASN A 109 6.37 10.39 25.14
N PHE A 110 5.08 10.68 25.19
CA PHE A 110 4.12 10.31 24.17
C PHE A 110 4.33 11.12 22.87
N ILE A 111 4.26 10.47 21.73
CA ILE A 111 4.43 11.08 20.41
C ILE A 111 3.10 11.00 19.66
N SER A 112 2.32 12.06 19.74
CA SER A 112 0.94 12.06 19.24
C SER A 112 0.86 11.88 17.71
N GLU A 113 1.83 12.45 16.95
CA GLU A 113 1.89 12.37 15.49
C GLU A 113 2.09 10.94 14.97
N MET A 114 2.67 10.06 15.79
CA MET A 114 2.88 8.65 15.45
C MET A 114 1.73 7.74 15.88
N THR A 115 0.68 8.28 16.50
CA THR A 115 -0.50 7.49 16.86
C THR A 115 -1.11 6.85 15.62
N PHE A 116 -1.27 5.53 15.67
CA PHE A 116 -1.83 4.76 14.58
C PHE A 116 -3.12 4.06 15.02
N LEU A 117 -4.18 4.21 14.24
CA LEU A 117 -5.46 3.52 14.45
C LEU A 117 -5.79 2.67 13.23
N THR A 118 -6.39 1.51 13.45
CA THR A 118 -6.81 0.63 12.35
C THR A 118 -8.28 0.85 11.98
N GLU A 119 -8.62 0.73 10.71
CA GLU A 119 -10.02 0.73 10.29
C GLU A 119 -10.79 -0.46 10.88
N SER A 120 -10.09 -1.57 11.10
CA SER A 120 -10.65 -2.73 11.82
C SER A 120 -11.15 -2.38 13.23
N TYR A 121 -10.45 -1.49 13.94
CA TYR A 121 -10.91 -0.94 15.22
C TYR A 121 -12.18 -0.10 15.07
N TYR A 122 -12.22 0.76 14.05
CA TYR A 122 -13.44 1.54 13.75
C TYR A 122 -14.64 0.62 13.52
N ILE A 123 -14.47 -0.40 12.64
CA ILE A 123 -15.55 -1.34 12.29
C ILE A 123 -16.04 -2.12 13.51
N ARG A 124 -15.13 -2.59 14.38
CA ARG A 124 -15.50 -3.28 15.63
C ARG A 124 -16.32 -2.39 16.56
N ASN A 125 -15.93 -1.12 16.70
CA ASN A 125 -16.59 -0.16 17.58
C ASN A 125 -17.94 0.34 17.06
N LYS A 126 -17.95 0.79 15.81
CA LYS A 126 -19.12 1.46 15.20
C LYS A 126 -20.07 0.48 14.53
N ARG A 127 -19.67 -0.79 14.39
CA ARG A 127 -20.43 -1.85 13.71
C ARG A 127 -20.89 -1.43 12.32
N ARG A 128 -20.02 -0.76 11.58
CA ARG A 128 -20.20 -0.38 10.19
C ARG A 128 -18.87 0.00 9.54
N ILE A 129 -18.82 -0.11 8.22
CA ILE A 129 -17.72 0.43 7.41
C ILE A 129 -17.82 1.96 7.47
N PRO A 130 -16.70 2.68 7.61
CA PRO A 130 -16.68 4.14 7.53
C PRO A 130 -17.11 4.61 6.13
N LYS A 131 -17.71 5.80 6.07
CA LYS A 131 -17.98 6.49 4.80
C LYS A 131 -16.88 7.50 4.60
N GLU A 132 -16.52 7.76 3.33
CA GLU A 132 -15.53 8.77 2.92
C GLU A 132 -14.56 9.17 4.06
N ASN A 133 -14.67 10.39 4.58
CA ASN A 133 -13.73 10.95 5.55
C ASN A 133 -13.97 10.51 7.02
N GLU A 134 -14.98 9.70 7.30
CA GLU A 134 -15.34 9.34 8.68
C GLU A 134 -14.23 8.64 9.45
N PHE A 135 -13.40 7.84 8.78
CA PHE A 135 -12.28 7.19 9.43
C PHE A 135 -11.18 8.21 9.78
N MET A 136 -10.89 9.14 8.88
CA MET A 136 -9.91 10.21 9.12
C MET A 136 -10.35 11.14 10.26
N GLU A 137 -11.66 11.47 10.32
CA GLU A 137 -12.23 12.26 11.41
C GLU A 137 -12.11 11.52 12.75
N PHE A 138 -12.47 10.23 12.76
CA PHE A 138 -12.34 9.38 13.94
C PHE A 138 -10.87 9.25 14.40
N GLU A 139 -9.94 9.11 13.47
CA GLU A 139 -8.51 9.07 13.77
C GLU A 139 -8.03 10.38 14.39
N ALA A 140 -8.42 11.52 13.81
CA ALA A 140 -8.07 12.84 14.32
C ALA A 140 -8.65 13.09 15.72
N GLU A 141 -9.92 12.72 15.96
CA GLU A 141 -10.55 12.82 17.27
C GLU A 141 -9.82 11.97 18.33
N LYS A 142 -9.46 10.73 17.98
CA LYS A 142 -8.76 9.82 18.89
C LYS A 142 -7.34 10.26 19.18
N ARG A 143 -6.63 10.76 18.17
CA ARG A 143 -5.29 11.31 18.33
C ARG A 143 -5.30 12.49 19.31
N LYS A 144 -6.22 13.42 19.12
CA LYS A 144 -6.41 14.55 20.02
C LYS A 144 -6.78 14.10 21.46
N GLU A 145 -7.66 13.11 21.59
CA GLU A 145 -8.01 12.53 22.88
C GLU A 145 -6.76 11.97 23.61
N PHE A 146 -5.91 11.23 22.90
CA PHE A 146 -4.68 10.69 23.50
C PHE A 146 -3.67 11.78 23.82
N GLU A 147 -3.55 12.81 22.98
CA GLU A 147 -2.68 13.96 23.23
C GLU A 147 -3.08 14.69 24.52
N GLU A 148 -4.36 15.03 24.67
CA GLU A 148 -4.91 15.65 25.88
C GLU A 148 -4.73 14.79 27.13
N LEU A 149 -4.81 13.44 27.01
CA LEU A 149 -4.59 12.52 28.11
C LEU A 149 -3.13 12.52 28.61
N PHE A 150 -2.16 12.58 27.70
CA PHE A 150 -0.73 12.55 28.04
C PHE A 150 -0.13 13.93 28.33
N GLU A 151 -0.92 15.00 28.14
CA GLU A 151 -0.50 16.34 28.56
C GLU A 151 -0.35 16.38 30.09
N CYS A 152 0.89 16.54 30.57
CA CYS A 152 1.19 16.53 32.00
C CYS A 152 1.35 17.97 32.51
N LEU A 153 0.62 18.29 33.59
CA LEU A 153 0.78 19.58 34.26
C LEU A 153 2.09 19.60 35.07
N GLU A 154 2.72 20.78 35.21
CA GLU A 154 4.04 20.97 35.81
C GLU A 154 4.18 20.41 37.24
N ASP A 155 3.10 20.36 38.01
CA ASP A 155 3.08 19.92 39.42
C ASP A 155 2.80 18.43 39.62
N VAL A 156 2.64 17.63 38.53
CA VAL A 156 2.27 16.21 38.62
C VAL A 156 3.48 15.31 38.40
N ASN A 157 3.63 14.29 39.26
CA ASN A 157 4.66 13.28 39.01
C ASN A 157 4.35 12.51 37.73
N TYR A 158 5.24 12.65 36.74
CA TYR A 158 5.06 12.08 35.39
C TYR A 158 4.82 10.56 35.40
N ILE A 159 5.54 9.78 36.23
CA ILE A 159 5.39 8.33 36.30
C ILE A 159 3.98 7.96 36.78
N THR A 160 3.48 8.63 37.81
CA THR A 160 2.13 8.40 38.33
C THR A 160 1.07 8.81 37.31
N HIS A 161 1.29 9.93 36.62
CA HIS A 161 0.40 10.40 35.56
C HIS A 161 0.37 9.37 34.40
N PHE A 162 1.53 8.96 33.89
CA PHE A 162 1.66 7.97 32.81
C PHE A 162 0.91 6.68 33.13
N ASN A 163 1.15 6.08 34.32
CA ASN A 163 0.46 4.86 34.73
C ASN A 163 -1.06 5.03 34.83
N SER A 164 -1.50 6.20 35.30
CA SER A 164 -2.92 6.53 35.37
C SER A 164 -3.55 6.67 33.99
N MET A 165 -2.84 7.27 33.02
CA MET A 165 -3.35 7.44 31.64
C MET A 165 -3.44 6.10 30.91
N ILE A 166 -2.43 5.24 31.01
CA ILE A 166 -2.52 3.88 30.46
C ILE A 166 -3.71 3.12 31.08
N SER A 167 -3.87 3.19 32.42
CA SER A 167 -5.02 2.57 33.09
C SER A 167 -6.37 3.12 32.59
N LEU A 168 -6.44 4.43 32.37
CA LEU A 168 -7.65 5.10 31.86
C LEU A 168 -7.97 4.68 30.44
N ILE A 169 -6.96 4.58 29.57
CA ILE A 169 -7.11 4.10 28.18
C ILE A 169 -7.66 2.68 28.16
N LEU A 170 -7.07 1.77 28.97
CA LEU A 170 -7.54 0.39 29.09
C LEU A 170 -8.99 0.33 29.55
N LYS A 171 -9.34 1.06 30.62
CA LYS A 171 -10.68 1.09 31.16
C LYS A 171 -11.70 1.69 30.19
N LYS A 172 -11.39 2.85 29.59
CA LYS A 172 -12.30 3.57 28.69
C LYS A 172 -12.65 2.76 27.43
N ASN A 173 -11.68 1.99 26.92
CA ASN A 173 -11.86 1.16 25.73
C ASN A 173 -12.21 -0.30 26.08
N ASN A 174 -12.41 -0.64 27.35
CA ASN A 174 -12.68 -2.01 27.81
C ASN A 174 -11.63 -3.03 27.34
N ILE A 175 -10.35 -2.65 27.39
CA ILE A 175 -9.21 -3.47 26.94
C ILE A 175 -8.60 -4.17 28.15
N LEU A 176 -8.35 -5.48 28.02
CA LEU A 176 -7.56 -6.24 28.98
C LEU A 176 -6.06 -6.08 28.67
N ILE A 177 -5.25 -5.88 29.69
CA ILE A 177 -3.79 -5.71 29.52
C ILE A 177 -3.13 -6.93 28.84
N GLU A 178 -3.70 -8.12 29.03
CA GLU A 178 -3.26 -9.35 28.37
C GLU A 178 -3.41 -9.29 26.84
N ASN A 179 -4.31 -8.45 26.35
CA ASN A 179 -4.50 -8.18 24.92
C ASN A 179 -3.63 -7.03 24.40
N CYS A 180 -2.70 -6.53 25.21
CA CYS A 180 -1.74 -5.54 24.77
C CYS A 180 -0.36 -6.18 24.57
N ARG A 181 0.41 -5.56 23.69
CA ARG A 181 1.81 -5.94 23.43
C ARG A 181 2.67 -4.68 23.39
N MET A 182 3.95 -4.85 23.70
CA MET A 182 4.93 -3.78 23.60
C MET A 182 6.12 -4.25 22.78
N GLN A 183 6.78 -3.31 22.11
CA GLN A 183 7.99 -3.56 21.35
C GLN A 183 8.94 -2.37 21.47
N ALA A 184 10.18 -2.64 21.90
CA ALA A 184 11.24 -1.66 21.88
C ALA A 184 11.87 -1.57 20.48
N LEU A 185 12.00 -0.36 19.96
CA LEU A 185 12.37 -0.07 18.58
C LEU A 185 13.65 0.76 18.50
N LYS A 186 14.53 0.43 17.57
CA LYS A 186 15.74 1.22 17.28
C LYS A 186 15.42 2.53 16.55
N ASN A 187 14.34 2.55 15.80
CA ASN A 187 13.84 3.70 15.07
C ASN A 187 12.32 3.64 15.00
N ILE A 188 11.65 4.47 15.79
CA ILE A 188 10.19 4.53 15.88
C ILE A 188 9.55 5.15 14.62
N GLU A 189 10.22 6.11 13.97
CA GLU A 189 9.70 6.75 12.76
C GLU A 189 9.54 5.75 11.61
N THR A 190 10.56 4.90 11.42
CA THR A 190 10.50 3.85 10.38
C THR A 190 9.40 2.83 10.67
N ASP A 191 9.22 2.46 11.93
CA ASP A 191 8.18 1.51 12.31
C ASP A 191 6.79 2.11 12.09
N ALA A 192 6.54 3.31 12.59
CA ALA A 192 5.27 4.01 12.40
C ALA A 192 4.91 4.19 10.91
N THR A 193 5.90 4.52 10.07
CA THR A 193 5.72 4.63 8.63
C THR A 193 5.33 3.29 7.99
N ASN A 194 5.92 2.19 8.43
CA ASN A 194 5.66 0.86 7.88
C ASN A 194 4.28 0.29 8.25
N LEU A 195 3.59 0.85 9.24
CA LEU A 195 2.22 0.47 9.57
C LEU A 195 1.21 0.95 8.52
N HIS A 196 1.51 2.05 7.84
CA HIS A 196 0.64 2.61 6.82
C HIS A 196 0.88 1.95 5.46
N SER A 197 -0.20 1.62 4.75
CA SER A 197 -0.11 1.25 3.35
C SER A 197 0.21 2.49 2.50
N PHE A 198 1.34 2.48 1.81
CA PHE A 198 1.72 3.57 0.90
C PHE A 198 0.76 3.71 -0.30
N PHE A 199 0.01 2.66 -0.64
CA PHE A 199 -0.98 2.69 -1.73
C PHE A 199 -2.15 3.61 -1.45
N ILE A 200 -2.55 3.79 -0.18
CA ILE A 200 -3.70 4.63 0.19
C ILE A 200 -3.54 6.05 -0.32
N THR A 201 -2.36 6.65 -0.09
CA THR A 201 -2.06 8.01 -0.57
C THR A 201 -2.16 8.15 -2.08
N ASP A 202 -1.70 7.14 -2.82
CA ASP A 202 -1.74 7.16 -4.28
C ASP A 202 -3.15 6.90 -4.81
N LEU A 203 -3.93 6.05 -4.15
CA LEU A 203 -5.34 5.83 -4.49
C LEU A 203 -6.19 7.09 -4.23
N GLU A 204 -5.92 7.81 -3.14
CA GLU A 204 -6.58 9.10 -2.85
C GLU A 204 -6.21 10.18 -3.88
N LYS A 205 -4.96 10.22 -4.35
CA LYS A 205 -4.58 11.08 -5.48
C LYS A 205 -5.29 10.67 -6.76
N ALA A 206 -5.40 9.37 -7.04
CA ALA A 206 -6.06 8.84 -8.23
C ALA A 206 -7.55 9.23 -8.32
N LYS A 207 -8.25 9.41 -7.20
CA LYS A 207 -9.62 9.94 -7.17
C LYS A 207 -9.71 11.34 -7.79
N LYS A 208 -8.66 12.15 -7.61
CA LYS A 208 -8.60 13.55 -8.06
C LYS A 208 -8.05 13.71 -9.49
N ILE A 209 -7.41 12.68 -10.03
CA ILE A 209 -6.82 12.72 -11.37
C ILE A 209 -7.90 12.44 -12.43
N HIS A 210 -8.03 13.33 -13.40
CA HIS A 210 -8.86 13.14 -14.57
C HIS A 210 -7.97 12.72 -15.77
N SER A 211 -7.88 11.40 -15.99
CA SER A 211 -7.10 10.81 -17.08
C SER A 211 -7.90 9.71 -17.76
N GLY A 212 -8.05 9.82 -19.09
CA GLY A 212 -8.74 8.79 -19.86
C GLY A 212 -8.11 7.40 -19.74
N ASN A 213 -6.79 7.32 -19.52
CA ASN A 213 -6.11 6.05 -19.31
C ASN A 213 -6.43 5.45 -17.95
N LEU A 214 -6.47 6.28 -16.89
CA LEU A 214 -6.84 5.83 -15.56
C LEU A 214 -8.30 5.33 -15.52
N ASP A 215 -9.20 6.07 -16.18
CA ASP A 215 -10.60 5.70 -16.27
C ASP A 215 -10.79 4.38 -17.03
N LYS A 216 -10.07 4.17 -18.14
CA LYS A 216 -10.06 2.90 -18.87
C LYS A 216 -9.50 1.73 -18.06
N TYR A 217 -8.52 1.98 -17.18
CA TYR A 217 -7.93 0.96 -16.32
C TYR A 217 -8.89 0.52 -15.21
N ILE A 218 -9.53 1.48 -14.57
CA ILE A 218 -10.37 1.24 -13.39
C ILE A 218 -11.78 0.80 -13.80
N VAL A 219 -12.39 1.54 -14.74
CA VAL A 219 -13.73 1.23 -15.24
C VAL A 219 -13.60 0.43 -16.52
N ALA A 220 -13.40 -0.89 -16.38
CA ALA A 220 -13.32 -1.79 -17.54
C ALA A 220 -14.70 -1.89 -18.24
N ASN A 221 -15.10 -0.83 -18.93
CA ASN A 221 -16.19 -0.91 -19.89
C ASN A 221 -15.79 -1.86 -21.01
N SER A 222 -16.77 -2.59 -21.55
CA SER A 222 -16.66 -3.59 -22.61
C SER A 222 -15.78 -3.12 -23.78
N ILE A 223 -14.46 -3.15 -23.59
CA ILE A 223 -13.52 -3.06 -24.67
C ILE A 223 -13.57 -4.39 -25.38
N GLU A 224 -13.77 -4.40 -26.68
CA GLU A 224 -13.61 -5.61 -27.47
C GLU A 224 -12.21 -6.17 -27.22
N ARG A 225 -12.17 -7.27 -26.49
CA ARG A 225 -10.91 -7.95 -26.19
C ARG A 225 -10.50 -8.77 -27.39
N ILE A 226 -9.34 -8.47 -27.95
CA ILE A 226 -8.72 -9.33 -28.94
C ILE A 226 -8.29 -10.63 -28.25
N ASN A 227 -8.77 -11.75 -28.76
CA ASN A 227 -8.35 -13.06 -28.23
C ASN A 227 -6.99 -13.43 -28.83
N LEU A 228 -6.01 -13.60 -27.95
CA LEU A 228 -4.62 -13.96 -28.28
C LEU A 228 -4.31 -15.41 -27.92
N ASP A 229 -5.30 -16.31 -27.94
CA ASP A 229 -5.04 -17.74 -27.75
C ASP A 229 -4.17 -18.26 -28.90
N SER A 230 -2.94 -18.64 -28.61
CA SER A 230 -1.97 -19.15 -29.59
C SER A 230 -2.02 -20.66 -29.79
N ARG A 231 -2.91 -21.37 -29.10
CA ARG A 231 -3.09 -22.82 -29.25
C ARG A 231 -3.85 -23.11 -30.52
N LYS A 232 -3.20 -23.77 -31.47
CA LYS A 232 -3.78 -24.10 -32.78
C LYS A 232 -5.04 -24.97 -32.70
N GLU A 233 -5.18 -25.73 -31.63
CA GLU A 233 -6.33 -26.62 -31.36
C GLU A 233 -7.53 -25.87 -30.77
N SER A 234 -7.32 -24.61 -30.34
CA SER A 234 -8.41 -23.78 -29.79
C SER A 234 -9.35 -23.33 -30.89
N LYS A 235 -10.66 -23.42 -30.62
CA LYS A 235 -11.68 -22.87 -31.52
C LYS A 235 -11.60 -21.37 -31.71
N GLU A 236 -10.92 -20.68 -30.80
CA GLU A 236 -10.75 -19.22 -30.77
C GLU A 236 -9.42 -18.76 -31.40
N PHE A 237 -8.58 -19.70 -31.87
CA PHE A 237 -7.33 -19.38 -32.55
C PHE A 237 -7.60 -18.68 -33.87
N ASN A 238 -7.09 -17.46 -33.99
CA ASN A 238 -7.17 -16.67 -35.21
C ASN A 238 -5.76 -16.23 -35.66
N PRO A 239 -5.19 -16.87 -36.69
CA PRO A 239 -3.84 -16.54 -37.15
C PRO A 239 -3.70 -15.13 -37.74
N GLU A 240 -4.77 -14.56 -38.33
CA GLU A 240 -4.74 -13.24 -38.93
C GLU A 240 -4.37 -12.13 -37.93
N ILE A 241 -4.86 -12.26 -36.69
CA ILE A 241 -4.53 -11.33 -35.60
C ILE A 241 -3.03 -11.32 -35.33
N PHE A 242 -2.40 -12.48 -35.34
CA PHE A 242 -0.95 -12.56 -35.14
C PHE A 242 -0.17 -12.06 -36.32
N TYR A 243 -0.63 -12.29 -37.56
CA TYR A 243 -0.02 -11.69 -38.73
C TYR A 243 -0.08 -10.17 -38.70
N ASP A 244 -1.19 -9.59 -38.27
CA ASP A 244 -1.34 -8.14 -38.17
C ASP A 244 -0.41 -7.56 -37.08
N ILE A 245 -0.33 -8.16 -35.91
CA ILE A 245 0.53 -7.69 -34.82
C ILE A 245 2.02 -7.82 -35.20
N LEU A 246 2.38 -8.88 -35.91
CA LEU A 246 3.77 -9.19 -36.25
C LEU A 246 4.21 -8.64 -37.63
N GLN A 247 3.46 -7.72 -38.19
CA GLN A 247 3.93 -7.01 -39.39
C GLN A 247 5.22 -6.23 -39.08
N PRO A 248 6.17 -6.14 -40.03
CA PRO A 248 7.44 -5.45 -39.79
C PRO A 248 7.32 -4.01 -39.28
N LYS A 249 6.28 -3.31 -39.69
CA LYS A 249 6.00 -1.93 -39.25
C LYS A 249 5.70 -1.80 -37.74
N ASN A 250 5.31 -2.89 -37.08
CA ASN A 250 4.93 -2.92 -35.68
C ASN A 250 6.08 -3.39 -34.78
N TYR A 251 7.24 -3.70 -35.39
CA TYR A 251 8.42 -4.05 -34.58
C TYR A 251 9.06 -2.78 -34.00
N PRO A 252 9.67 -2.87 -32.81
CA PRO A 252 10.44 -1.78 -32.24
C PRO A 252 11.58 -1.37 -33.17
N ILE A 253 11.83 -0.08 -33.28
CA ILE A 253 13.00 0.46 -34.00
C ILE A 253 14.28 0.08 -33.27
N ALA A 254 14.22 0.07 -31.94
CA ALA A 254 15.34 -0.30 -31.08
C ALA A 254 15.10 -1.61 -30.34
N ARG A 255 16.16 -2.36 -30.19
CA ARG A 255 16.17 -3.59 -29.40
C ARG A 255 17.34 -3.59 -28.45
N PHE A 256 17.13 -4.17 -27.27
CA PHE A 256 18.23 -4.34 -26.33
C PHE A 256 19.23 -5.38 -26.88
N PRO A 257 20.53 -5.06 -26.92
CA PRO A 257 21.53 -6.00 -27.39
C PRO A 257 21.61 -7.20 -26.43
N SER A 258 21.04 -8.31 -26.86
CA SER A 258 21.00 -9.58 -26.12
C SER A 258 21.74 -10.66 -26.86
N ASN A 259 22.18 -11.70 -26.17
CA ASN A 259 22.73 -12.88 -26.81
C ASN A 259 21.67 -13.48 -27.77
N PRO A 260 21.99 -13.72 -29.05
CA PRO A 260 21.06 -14.30 -30.03
C PRO A 260 20.44 -15.64 -29.60
N GLN A 261 21.09 -16.36 -28.70
CA GLN A 261 20.57 -17.62 -28.13
C GLN A 261 19.32 -17.39 -27.23
N PHE A 262 19.10 -16.16 -26.77
CA PHE A 262 17.98 -15.78 -25.92
C PHE A 262 17.00 -14.86 -26.66
N SER A 263 16.69 -15.20 -27.91
CA SER A 263 15.66 -14.50 -28.69
C SER A 263 14.28 -14.59 -28.00
N LEU A 264 13.46 -13.58 -28.23
CA LEU A 264 12.09 -13.57 -27.71
C LEU A 264 11.28 -14.73 -28.29
N ALA A 265 10.55 -15.43 -27.45
CA ALA A 265 9.57 -16.41 -27.89
C ALA A 265 8.40 -15.72 -28.63
N PHE A 266 7.65 -16.45 -29.43
CA PHE A 266 6.54 -15.93 -30.24
C PHE A 266 5.61 -15.00 -29.46
N MET A 267 5.04 -15.45 -28.34
CA MET A 267 4.13 -14.64 -27.53
C MET A 267 4.82 -13.47 -26.81
N GLN A 268 6.13 -13.58 -26.56
CA GLN A 268 6.89 -12.47 -26.03
C GLN A 268 7.06 -11.37 -27.09
N GLN A 269 7.34 -11.73 -28.33
CA GLN A 269 7.41 -10.76 -29.42
C GLN A 269 6.04 -10.08 -29.65
N VAL A 270 4.95 -10.85 -29.63
CA VAL A 270 3.58 -10.31 -29.69
C VAL A 270 3.35 -9.30 -28.57
N ALA A 271 3.75 -9.63 -27.35
CA ALA A 271 3.58 -8.73 -26.21
C ALA A 271 4.41 -7.44 -26.34
N VAL A 272 5.63 -7.52 -26.86
CA VAL A 272 6.47 -6.33 -27.14
C VAL A 272 5.79 -5.45 -28.20
N ASN A 273 5.42 -6.00 -29.34
CA ASN A 273 4.80 -5.23 -30.41
C ASN A 273 3.50 -4.54 -29.98
N LEU A 274 2.68 -5.24 -29.20
CA LEU A 274 1.47 -4.66 -28.61
C LEU A 274 1.77 -3.56 -27.60
N SER A 275 2.86 -3.67 -26.86
CA SER A 275 3.20 -2.69 -25.82
C SER A 275 3.66 -1.35 -26.40
N ILE A 276 4.31 -1.37 -27.55
CA ILE A 276 4.98 -0.19 -28.12
C ILE A 276 4.31 0.40 -29.36
N GLY A 277 3.62 -0.37 -30.15
CA GLY A 277 3.29 0.06 -31.51
C GLY A 277 1.82 0.15 -31.91
N PHE A 278 0.91 -0.37 -31.10
CA PHE A 278 -0.43 -0.62 -31.65
C PHE A 278 -1.44 0.51 -31.42
N ASP A 279 -1.19 1.37 -30.41
CA ASP A 279 -2.14 2.44 -30.11
C ASP A 279 -1.56 3.40 -29.04
N ASN A 280 -1.36 4.66 -29.39
CA ASN A 280 -0.61 5.62 -28.57
C ASN A 280 -1.22 5.98 -27.19
N ASN A 281 -2.37 5.43 -26.81
CA ASN A 281 -3.07 5.86 -25.60
C ASN A 281 -3.73 4.75 -24.79
N GLN A 282 -3.30 3.50 -24.92
CA GLN A 282 -3.93 2.41 -24.17
C GLN A 282 -3.01 1.84 -23.08
N ILE A 283 -3.58 1.64 -21.91
CA ILE A 283 -2.94 0.87 -20.85
C ILE A 283 -2.93 -0.61 -21.24
N ARG A 284 -1.78 -1.24 -21.18
CA ARG A 284 -1.61 -2.66 -21.45
C ARG A 284 -1.04 -3.35 -20.25
N SER A 285 -1.54 -4.53 -19.95
CA SER A 285 -0.99 -5.40 -18.92
C SER A 285 -0.42 -6.66 -19.56
N VAL A 286 0.78 -7.05 -19.12
CA VAL A 286 1.40 -8.32 -19.53
C VAL A 286 1.37 -9.26 -18.33
N ASN A 287 0.53 -10.28 -18.41
CA ASN A 287 0.43 -11.31 -17.40
C ASN A 287 1.05 -12.63 -17.91
N GLY A 288 1.62 -13.40 -17.01
CA GLY A 288 2.18 -14.71 -17.30
C GLY A 288 2.72 -15.38 -16.05
N PRO A 289 2.83 -16.72 -16.02
CA PRO A 289 3.37 -17.46 -14.90
C PRO A 289 4.80 -17.01 -14.51
N PRO A 290 5.29 -17.30 -13.29
CA PRO A 290 6.68 -17.10 -12.93
C PRO A 290 7.62 -17.81 -13.93
N GLY A 291 8.76 -17.19 -14.24
CA GLY A 291 9.75 -17.76 -15.15
C GLY A 291 9.48 -17.64 -16.65
N THR A 292 8.34 -17.07 -17.08
CA THR A 292 7.99 -16.91 -18.51
C THR A 292 8.72 -15.73 -19.20
N GLY A 293 9.67 -15.09 -18.54
CA GLY A 293 10.48 -14.02 -19.11
C GLY A 293 9.79 -12.66 -19.22
N LYS A 294 8.78 -12.37 -18.38
CA LYS A 294 8.13 -11.04 -18.33
C LYS A 294 9.13 -9.90 -18.18
N THR A 295 10.11 -10.06 -17.30
CA THR A 295 11.17 -9.04 -17.11
C THR A 295 12.07 -8.90 -18.34
N THR A 296 12.21 -9.95 -19.15
CA THR A 296 13.00 -9.90 -20.40
C THR A 296 12.36 -9.00 -21.42
N LEU A 297 11.02 -8.93 -21.47
CA LEU A 297 10.29 -8.06 -22.39
C LEU A 297 10.58 -6.58 -22.11
N LEU A 298 10.73 -6.21 -20.83
CA LEU A 298 10.99 -4.82 -20.42
C LEU A 298 12.26 -4.26 -21.04
N LYS A 299 13.26 -5.09 -21.32
CA LYS A 299 14.51 -4.64 -21.94
C LYS A 299 14.28 -4.05 -23.34
N ASP A 300 13.48 -4.75 -24.15
CA ASP A 300 13.18 -4.28 -25.51
C ASP A 300 12.18 -3.10 -25.48
N ILE A 301 11.21 -3.10 -24.57
CA ILE A 301 10.31 -1.98 -24.37
C ILE A 301 11.07 -0.72 -23.93
N PHE A 302 11.99 -0.83 -22.97
CA PHE A 302 12.80 0.31 -22.55
C PHE A 302 13.76 0.79 -23.63
N ALA A 303 14.37 -0.14 -24.41
CA ALA A 303 15.21 0.25 -25.52
C ALA A 303 14.45 1.09 -26.54
N GLU A 304 13.24 0.69 -26.89
CA GLU A 304 12.37 1.46 -27.80
C GLU A 304 12.05 2.82 -27.23
N LEU A 305 11.55 2.90 -26.01
CA LEU A 305 11.18 4.16 -25.36
C LEU A 305 12.37 5.14 -25.28
N ILE A 306 13.56 4.66 -24.96
CA ILE A 306 14.78 5.49 -24.90
C ILE A 306 15.16 6.02 -26.29
N VAL A 307 15.11 5.17 -27.30
CA VAL A 307 15.49 5.56 -28.68
C VAL A 307 14.43 6.50 -29.25
N GLU A 308 13.17 6.24 -29.05
CA GLU A 308 12.07 7.10 -29.51
C GLU A 308 12.15 8.47 -28.82
N GLN A 309 12.36 8.52 -27.51
CA GLN A 309 12.56 9.77 -26.77
C GLN A 309 13.80 10.52 -27.28
N SER A 310 14.91 9.81 -27.48
CA SER A 310 16.15 10.43 -28.00
C SER A 310 15.96 11.00 -29.40
N TYR A 311 15.19 10.34 -30.25
CA TYR A 311 14.86 10.80 -31.58
C TYR A 311 14.00 12.07 -31.53
N GLU A 312 12.99 12.15 -30.69
CA GLU A 312 12.19 13.34 -30.51
C GLU A 312 13.00 14.53 -29.94
N ILE A 313 13.89 14.27 -28.99
CA ILE A 313 14.82 15.27 -28.46
C ILE A 313 15.73 15.80 -29.59
N ALA A 314 16.30 14.91 -30.41
CA ALA A 314 17.15 15.28 -31.53
C ALA A 314 16.39 16.14 -32.56
N LYS A 315 15.16 15.78 -32.89
CA LYS A 315 14.31 16.61 -33.81
C LYS A 315 14.08 18.02 -33.24
N ASN A 316 13.78 18.11 -31.93
CA ASN A 316 13.53 19.40 -31.31
C ASN A 316 14.82 20.21 -31.16
N SER A 317 15.95 19.59 -30.92
CA SER A 317 17.26 20.26 -30.90
C SER A 317 17.65 20.80 -32.28
N LEU A 318 17.36 20.07 -33.35
CA LEU A 318 17.57 20.55 -34.71
C LEU A 318 16.67 21.75 -35.04
N LYS A 319 15.42 21.77 -34.62
CA LYS A 319 14.53 22.93 -34.73
C LYS A 319 15.04 24.13 -33.97
N TYR A 320 15.62 23.93 -32.78
CA TYR A 320 16.24 24.98 -31.99
C TYR A 320 17.47 25.58 -32.68
N ILE A 321 18.35 24.76 -33.21
CA ILE A 321 19.56 25.17 -33.95
C ILE A 321 19.19 25.90 -35.22
N THR A 322 18.10 25.54 -35.86
CA THR A 322 17.62 26.16 -37.11
C THR A 322 16.74 27.39 -36.87
N GLY A 323 16.56 27.85 -35.65
CA GLY A 323 15.87 29.09 -35.31
C GLY A 323 14.33 29.00 -35.28
N ASN A 324 13.77 27.83 -35.34
CA ASN A 324 12.34 27.62 -35.24
C ASN A 324 11.92 27.26 -33.80
N ASP A 325 11.45 28.23 -33.03
CA ASP A 325 10.75 28.15 -31.76
C ASP A 325 11.59 27.80 -30.49
N SER A 326 12.20 28.82 -29.92
CA SER A 326 12.88 28.74 -28.61
C SER A 326 11.94 28.60 -27.38
N THR A 327 10.64 28.82 -27.55
CA THR A 327 9.67 28.84 -26.46
C THR A 327 9.18 27.47 -26.06
N LYS A 328 9.21 26.47 -26.91
CA LYS A 328 8.76 25.11 -26.62
C LYS A 328 9.75 24.25 -25.83
N TYR A 329 10.99 24.69 -25.71
CA TYR A 329 12.04 23.90 -25.06
C TYR A 329 11.98 23.98 -23.52
N MET A 330 11.41 25.04 -22.96
CA MET A 330 11.30 25.21 -21.51
C MET A 330 10.11 24.47 -20.89
N ASP A 331 9.07 24.19 -21.65
CA ASP A 331 7.87 23.51 -21.11
C ASP A 331 8.07 21.98 -20.94
N ASN A 332 9.04 21.38 -21.59
CA ASN A 332 9.32 19.95 -21.50
C ASN A 332 10.41 19.57 -20.49
N ALA A 333 11.03 20.54 -19.80
CA ALA A 333 12.07 20.29 -18.79
C ALA A 333 11.52 19.98 -17.38
N ASN A 334 10.21 19.92 -17.22
CA ASN A 334 9.53 19.66 -15.94
C ASN A 334 8.84 18.28 -15.87
N TYR A 335 9.43 17.25 -16.48
CA TYR A 335 9.01 15.87 -16.29
C TYR A 335 10.12 15.04 -15.67
#